data_836bcf6709cbbcdafce4e622b7cf6724
#
_entry.id   836bcf6709cbbcdafce4e622b7cf6724
#
_cell.length_a   1.000
_cell.length_b   1.000
_cell.length_c   1.000
_cell.angle_alpha   90.00
_cell.angle_beta   90.00
_cell.angle_gamma   90.00
#
_symmetry.space_group_name_H-M   'P 1'
#
loop_
_entity.id
_entity.type
_entity.pdbx_description
1 polymer ?
#
loop_
_entity_poly.entity_id
_entity_poly.type
_entity_poly.pdbx_seq_one_letter_code
_entity_poly.pdbx_strand_id
1 'polypeptide(L)'
;MRKTAPAAAVVLLTLATLASAQTPSPQVLVWDSEQSQSLDAFDKAAARAQSLGATHMVITDNLPRAFWLYDGPPSPTRDPYPAWYDYRPGLFRVFTPEPLQKYIPQEYSQSLLKILQQRCEVLRNHHLQGLWIANEPQILPEAVFRDHPEWRGPRVDQPNRSRTPHFAPCVDEPAVLALYTQSMKMIAEKCPEITLFRFTTTDAGAGLCWTSGLYPGINGPAHCKDVPLDVRVKGFLDALLAGNPGAHIRLLQIHPEEWMLPTFPDPRGLALKMPPHTAIDNFEAQTAAPEMSQAGNNSTWNFFYPVRGIPQPIELVSELRRAQNAQRVEVSIPLGCDELYAKIYTALRKNPPRTTAAEYALLEQIAADEVGPENAETLISLWNALDKTIQFGSLVNWVYPSLLGGVHQRWITRPFLPFPETLPADQAAYYRNFLFQAKGEEQANDLVDTQAMRLYKGWPGRMFITNVYNKIDPQLKAARASLARLKENLAPEKRAPYEALDLKLHAAQLLATNARNAVNYQAVLDYLKSRNVPPDADPPLGTLESWDRRMILEIARDEIDNTAALRELLLARPDLLDHAATRAEEDITLLGPDFAAQLQTKIDLMNDHWKDYDKLTTVPNP
;
A
#
# COMPACT_ATOMS: atom_id res chain seq x y z
N MET A 1 -16.43 -39.16 -85.87
CA MET A 1 -15.61 -39.86 -84.87
C MET A 1 -14.37 -39.00 -84.58
N ARG A 2 -14.37 -38.25 -83.44
CA ARG A 2 -13.20 -37.56 -82.93
C ARG A 2 -13.23 -37.79 -81.44
N LYS A 3 -12.22 -38.49 -80.93
CA LYS A 3 -11.98 -38.76 -79.49
C LYS A 3 -11.32 -37.50 -78.89
N THR A 4 -11.93 -36.97 -77.88
CA THR A 4 -11.34 -35.97 -76.99
C THR A 4 -10.88 -36.62 -75.70
N ALA A 5 -9.59 -36.51 -75.41
CA ALA A 5 -8.98 -36.91 -74.15
C ALA A 5 -9.19 -35.84 -73.06
N PRO A 6 -9.33 -36.19 -71.78
CA PRO A 6 -9.44 -35.20 -70.69
C PRO A 6 -8.06 -34.72 -70.24
N ALA A 7 -7.92 -33.40 -70.11
CA ALA A 7 -6.79 -32.77 -69.48
C ALA A 7 -6.84 -32.94 -67.92
N ALA A 8 -5.81 -33.54 -67.34
CA ALA A 8 -5.62 -33.64 -65.92
C ALA A 8 -5.08 -32.30 -65.38
N ALA A 9 -5.87 -31.62 -64.56
CA ALA A 9 -5.43 -30.45 -63.79
C ALA A 9 -4.65 -30.88 -62.55
N VAL A 10 -3.36 -30.59 -62.53
CA VAL A 10 -2.50 -30.74 -61.35
C VAL A 10 -2.76 -29.53 -60.44
N VAL A 11 -3.42 -29.75 -59.31
CA VAL A 11 -3.55 -28.75 -58.23
C VAL A 11 -2.30 -28.84 -57.36
N LEU A 12 -1.40 -27.86 -57.52
CA LEU A 12 -0.30 -27.64 -56.58
C LEU A 12 -0.89 -27.06 -55.28
N LEU A 13 -1.01 -27.89 -54.24
CA LEU A 13 -1.20 -27.41 -52.88
C LEU A 13 0.12 -26.83 -52.37
N THR A 14 0.23 -25.51 -52.39
CA THR A 14 1.24 -24.79 -51.60
C THR A 14 0.83 -24.87 -50.13
N LEU A 15 1.45 -25.75 -49.38
CA LEU A 15 1.45 -25.74 -47.90
C LEU A 15 2.18 -24.46 -47.45
N ALA A 16 1.43 -23.38 -47.22
CA ALA A 16 1.92 -22.27 -46.42
C ALA A 16 2.11 -22.78 -45.01
N THR A 17 3.34 -23.04 -44.63
CA THR A 17 3.73 -23.18 -43.24
C THR A 17 3.39 -21.87 -42.54
N LEU A 18 2.25 -21.81 -41.85
CA LEU A 18 1.97 -20.84 -40.85
C LEU A 18 3.04 -21.05 -39.76
N ALA A 19 4.13 -20.30 -39.86
CA ALA A 19 5.00 -20.07 -38.74
C ALA A 19 4.09 -19.51 -37.63
N SER A 20 3.77 -20.30 -36.65
CA SER A 20 3.15 -19.82 -35.42
C SER A 20 4.09 -18.76 -34.88
N ALA A 21 3.72 -17.48 -35.01
CA ALA A 21 4.38 -16.42 -34.31
C ALA A 21 4.33 -16.82 -32.84
N GLN A 22 5.46 -17.28 -32.31
CA GLN A 22 5.59 -17.52 -30.88
C GLN A 22 5.29 -16.19 -30.23
N THR A 23 4.20 -16.12 -29.46
CA THR A 23 3.91 -14.98 -28.62
C THR A 23 5.17 -14.75 -27.76
N PRO A 24 5.75 -13.55 -27.79
CA PRO A 24 6.96 -13.28 -27.01
C PRO A 24 6.66 -13.62 -25.55
N SER A 25 7.61 -14.30 -24.90
CA SER A 25 7.48 -14.62 -23.48
C SER A 25 7.23 -13.36 -22.69
N PRO A 26 6.31 -13.38 -21.72
CA PRO A 26 5.97 -12.18 -20.94
C PRO A 26 7.22 -11.65 -20.24
N GLN A 27 7.34 -10.33 -20.17
CA GLN A 27 8.36 -9.69 -19.35
C GLN A 27 8.04 -9.94 -17.88
N VAL A 28 9.04 -10.32 -17.10
CA VAL A 28 8.89 -10.60 -15.67
C VAL A 28 9.59 -9.50 -14.89
N LEU A 29 8.81 -8.84 -14.05
CA LEU A 29 9.26 -7.79 -13.15
C LEU A 29 9.25 -8.36 -11.73
N VAL A 30 10.30 -8.12 -10.96
CA VAL A 30 10.39 -8.58 -9.58
C VAL A 30 10.44 -7.39 -8.63
N TRP A 31 9.59 -7.47 -7.61
CA TRP A 31 9.64 -6.62 -6.44
C TRP A 31 9.94 -7.50 -5.22
N ASP A 32 11.18 -7.53 -4.79
CA ASP A 32 11.65 -8.32 -3.66
C ASP A 32 11.80 -7.44 -2.42
N SER A 33 11.14 -7.78 -1.33
CA SER A 33 11.14 -6.97 -0.11
C SER A 33 12.51 -6.88 0.58
N GLU A 34 13.43 -7.81 0.33
CA GLU A 34 14.80 -7.72 0.86
C GLU A 34 15.61 -6.60 0.20
N GLN A 35 15.30 -6.25 -1.04
CA GLN A 35 16.06 -5.28 -1.84
C GLN A 35 16.24 -3.92 -1.16
N SER A 36 15.33 -3.56 -0.26
CA SER A 36 15.31 -2.26 0.40
C SER A 36 16.25 -2.15 1.60
N GLN A 37 16.79 -3.25 2.13
CA GLN A 37 17.53 -3.27 3.39
C GLN A 37 18.96 -2.72 3.27
N SER A 38 19.67 -3.10 2.21
CA SER A 38 21.05 -2.67 1.94
C SER A 38 21.41 -2.89 0.46
N LEU A 39 22.55 -2.40 0.02
CA LEU A 39 23.05 -2.68 -1.33
C LEU A 39 23.39 -4.17 -1.51
N ASP A 40 23.91 -4.83 -0.49
CA ASP A 40 24.17 -6.28 -0.53
C ASP A 40 22.87 -7.10 -0.61
N ALA A 41 21.83 -6.67 0.11
CA ALA A 41 20.51 -7.28 0.02
C ALA A 41 19.88 -7.04 -1.37
N PHE A 42 20.07 -5.86 -1.95
CA PHE A 42 19.65 -5.56 -3.32
C PHE A 42 20.35 -6.46 -4.35
N ASP A 43 21.66 -6.70 -4.19
CA ASP A 43 22.43 -7.60 -5.06
C ASP A 43 21.93 -9.05 -4.97
N LYS A 44 21.69 -9.56 -3.76
CA LYS A 44 21.10 -10.90 -3.55
C LYS A 44 19.71 -11.02 -4.18
N ALA A 45 18.86 -10.01 -4.02
CA ALA A 45 17.54 -9.96 -4.64
C ALA A 45 17.64 -9.92 -6.17
N ALA A 46 18.62 -9.21 -6.74
CA ALA A 46 18.87 -9.15 -8.16
C ALA A 46 19.34 -10.51 -8.72
N ALA A 47 20.24 -11.22 -8.01
CA ALA A 47 20.65 -12.57 -8.36
C ALA A 47 19.46 -13.54 -8.36
N ARG A 48 18.58 -13.44 -7.36
CA ARG A 48 17.35 -14.22 -7.29
C ARG A 48 16.40 -13.89 -8.44
N ALA A 49 16.15 -12.61 -8.70
CA ALA A 49 15.33 -12.17 -9.83
C ALA A 49 15.87 -12.72 -11.17
N GLN A 50 17.18 -12.64 -11.39
CA GLN A 50 17.82 -13.22 -12.57
C GLN A 50 17.58 -14.73 -12.67
N SER A 51 17.72 -15.49 -11.57
CA SER A 51 17.47 -16.94 -11.55
C SER A 51 16.03 -17.31 -11.89
N LEU A 52 15.08 -16.43 -11.59
CA LEU A 52 13.67 -16.56 -11.97
C LEU A 52 13.41 -16.18 -13.44
N GLY A 53 14.42 -15.72 -14.16
CA GLY A 53 14.29 -15.21 -15.53
C GLY A 53 13.58 -13.87 -15.60
N ALA A 54 13.67 -13.05 -14.55
CA ALA A 54 13.21 -11.68 -14.57
C ALA A 54 13.92 -10.85 -15.63
N THR A 55 13.22 -9.87 -16.16
CA THR A 55 13.77 -8.86 -17.07
C THR A 55 14.01 -7.53 -16.35
N HIS A 56 13.20 -7.24 -15.33
CA HIS A 56 13.22 -5.99 -14.59
C HIS A 56 13.08 -6.20 -13.09
N MET A 57 13.61 -5.25 -12.33
CA MET A 57 13.47 -5.19 -10.89
C MET A 57 13.10 -3.78 -10.45
N VAL A 58 12.29 -3.63 -9.40
CA VAL A 58 11.96 -2.31 -8.83
C VAL A 58 13.22 -1.68 -8.25
N ILE A 59 13.50 -0.42 -8.61
CA ILE A 59 14.74 0.27 -8.20
C ILE A 59 14.52 1.37 -7.16
N THR A 60 13.29 1.86 -7.01
CA THR A 60 12.98 3.04 -6.17
C THR A 60 12.45 2.70 -4.78
N ASP A 61 12.45 1.43 -4.39
CA ASP A 61 11.94 1.03 -3.08
C ASP A 61 12.87 1.51 -1.95
N ASN A 62 12.26 2.00 -0.85
CA ASN A 62 12.92 2.47 0.36
C ASN A 62 14.09 3.45 0.13
N LEU A 63 13.86 4.47 -0.66
CA LEU A 63 14.80 5.59 -0.82
C LEU A 63 14.67 6.57 0.36
N PRO A 64 15.74 7.32 0.70
CA PRO A 64 15.68 8.36 1.73
C PRO A 64 14.58 9.38 1.47
N ARG A 65 13.85 9.76 2.52
CA ARG A 65 12.71 10.69 2.45
C ARG A 65 13.14 12.15 2.47
N ALA A 66 12.30 13.01 1.91
CA ALA A 66 12.55 14.46 1.82
C ALA A 66 12.13 15.20 3.11
N PHE A 67 12.81 14.96 4.22
CA PHE A 67 12.50 15.63 5.49
C PHE A 67 12.52 17.15 5.44
N TRP A 68 13.25 17.72 4.50
CA TRP A 68 13.30 19.17 4.26
C TRP A 68 11.95 19.77 3.80
N LEU A 69 10.98 18.92 3.36
CA LEU A 69 9.61 19.36 3.09
C LEU A 69 8.82 19.67 4.36
N TYR A 70 9.28 19.18 5.50
CA TYR A 70 8.62 19.44 6.76
C TYR A 70 9.04 20.78 7.33
N ASP A 71 8.11 21.71 7.46
CA ASP A 71 8.39 23.00 8.09
C ASP A 71 8.56 22.83 9.62
N GLY A 72 9.74 23.11 10.11
CA GLY A 72 10.08 23.14 11.54
C GLY A 72 10.20 21.76 12.22
N PRO A 73 10.46 21.76 13.54
CA PRO A 73 10.60 20.55 14.32
C PRO A 73 9.27 19.79 14.47
N PRO A 74 9.29 18.48 14.84
CA PRO A 74 8.09 17.74 15.16
C PRO A 74 7.22 18.48 16.18
N SER A 75 5.94 18.65 15.88
CA SER A 75 4.99 19.39 16.70
C SER A 75 3.58 18.81 16.52
N PRO A 76 2.74 18.82 17.55
CA PRO A 76 1.33 18.45 17.44
C PRO A 76 0.54 19.28 16.42
N THR A 77 1.03 20.48 16.11
CA THR A 77 0.41 21.39 15.12
C THR A 77 1.00 21.24 13.72
N ARG A 78 2.01 20.38 13.55
CA ARG A 78 2.63 20.12 12.26
C ARG A 78 1.64 19.50 11.30
N ASP A 79 1.74 19.85 10.01
CA ASP A 79 0.97 19.17 8.98
C ASP A 79 1.51 17.74 8.77
N PRO A 80 0.72 16.68 9.04
CA PRO A 80 1.17 15.31 8.88
C PRO A 80 1.20 14.85 7.43
N TYR A 81 0.52 15.55 6.52
CA TYR A 81 0.31 15.10 5.15
C TYR A 81 1.62 14.97 4.34
N PRO A 82 2.62 15.87 4.45
CA PRO A 82 3.90 15.71 3.77
C PRO A 82 4.61 14.37 4.04
N ALA A 83 4.50 13.83 5.26
CA ALA A 83 5.09 12.53 5.59
C ALA A 83 4.51 11.37 4.77
N TRP A 84 3.28 11.53 4.35
CA TRP A 84 2.54 10.51 3.63
C TRP A 84 3.00 10.32 2.19
N TYR A 85 3.19 11.39 1.42
CA TYR A 85 3.50 11.28 0.00
C TYR A 85 4.99 11.14 -0.32
N ASP A 86 5.86 11.28 0.68
CA ASP A 86 7.31 11.30 0.45
C ASP A 86 7.98 9.91 0.39
N TYR A 87 7.22 8.83 0.54
CA TYR A 87 7.79 7.47 0.54
C TYR A 87 8.27 6.99 -0.84
N ARG A 88 7.90 7.69 -1.92
CA ARG A 88 8.32 7.42 -3.29
C ARG A 88 8.75 8.73 -3.95
N PRO A 89 10.05 9.04 -3.97
CA PRO A 89 10.52 10.30 -4.53
C PRO A 89 10.20 10.41 -6.01
N GLY A 90 9.60 11.54 -6.39
CA GLY A 90 9.34 11.90 -7.77
C GLY A 90 10.61 12.24 -8.55
N LEU A 91 10.48 12.36 -9.85
CA LEU A 91 11.60 12.56 -10.77
C LEU A 91 12.44 13.78 -10.41
N PHE A 92 11.81 14.91 -10.10
CA PHE A 92 12.52 16.15 -9.78
C PHE A 92 13.36 16.09 -8.49
N ARG A 93 13.05 15.16 -7.59
CA ARG A 93 13.80 15.00 -6.34
C ARG A 93 15.14 14.33 -6.54
N VAL A 94 15.29 13.54 -7.59
CA VAL A 94 16.51 12.81 -7.92
C VAL A 94 17.23 13.47 -9.08
N PHE A 95 16.51 13.73 -10.15
CA PHE A 95 17.01 14.34 -11.38
C PHE A 95 16.47 15.76 -11.50
N THR A 96 16.99 16.63 -10.65
CA THR A 96 16.53 18.00 -10.48
C THR A 96 17.02 18.90 -11.62
N PRO A 97 16.13 19.40 -12.49
CA PRO A 97 16.49 20.40 -13.51
C PRO A 97 17.02 21.69 -12.90
N GLU A 98 17.85 22.40 -13.65
CA GLU A 98 18.52 23.61 -13.16
C GLU A 98 17.58 24.64 -12.52
N PRO A 99 16.41 24.98 -13.10
CA PRO A 99 15.48 25.95 -12.48
C PRO A 99 14.93 25.52 -11.11
N LEU A 100 14.92 24.22 -10.81
CA LEU A 100 14.43 23.70 -9.53
C LEU A 100 15.53 23.53 -8.47
N GLN A 101 16.80 23.62 -8.84
CA GLN A 101 17.93 23.38 -7.93
C GLN A 101 18.01 24.34 -6.75
N LYS A 102 17.46 25.55 -6.87
CA LYS A 102 17.40 26.51 -5.76
C LYS A 102 16.32 26.16 -4.71
N TYR A 103 15.37 25.27 -5.03
CA TYR A 103 14.27 24.89 -4.16
C TYR A 103 14.41 23.48 -3.57
N ILE A 104 15.20 22.63 -4.22
CA ILE A 104 15.42 21.23 -3.81
C ILE A 104 16.87 21.10 -3.36
N PRO A 105 17.13 20.71 -2.09
CA PRO A 105 18.49 20.60 -1.57
C PRO A 105 19.36 19.66 -2.43
N GLN A 106 20.46 20.19 -2.93
CA GLN A 106 21.39 19.49 -3.81
C GLN A 106 21.97 18.23 -3.15
N GLU A 107 22.33 18.33 -1.86
CA GLU A 107 22.86 17.20 -1.09
C GLU A 107 21.86 16.03 -1.05
N TYR A 108 20.58 16.34 -0.87
CA TYR A 108 19.52 15.33 -0.89
C TYR A 108 19.42 14.65 -2.26
N SER A 109 19.31 15.42 -3.35
CA SER A 109 19.23 14.88 -4.72
C SER A 109 20.46 14.05 -5.09
N GLN A 110 21.65 14.51 -4.72
CA GLN A 110 22.89 13.78 -4.96
C GLN A 110 22.96 12.46 -4.18
N SER A 111 22.47 12.44 -2.93
CA SER A 111 22.41 11.21 -2.12
C SER A 111 21.50 10.16 -2.75
N LEU A 112 20.32 10.57 -3.23
CA LEU A 112 19.39 9.68 -3.95
C LEU A 112 20.00 9.16 -5.26
N LEU A 113 20.59 10.06 -6.06
CA LEU A 113 21.23 9.71 -7.31
C LEU A 113 22.35 8.69 -7.11
N LYS A 114 23.19 8.87 -6.09
CA LYS A 114 24.25 7.91 -5.75
C LYS A 114 23.70 6.51 -5.46
N ILE A 115 22.63 6.41 -4.65
CA ILE A 115 22.00 5.12 -4.35
C ILE A 115 21.46 4.49 -5.63
N LEU A 116 20.78 5.26 -6.48
CA LEU A 116 20.23 4.73 -7.74
C LEU A 116 21.34 4.27 -8.69
N GLN A 117 22.43 5.00 -8.81
CA GLN A 117 23.56 4.58 -9.65
C GLN A 117 24.20 3.29 -9.15
N GLN A 118 24.33 3.11 -7.84
CA GLN A 118 24.80 1.84 -7.26
C GLN A 118 23.83 0.67 -7.57
N ARG A 119 22.52 0.91 -7.45
CA ARG A 119 21.51 -0.08 -7.82
C ARG A 119 21.54 -0.37 -9.34
N CYS A 120 21.71 0.63 -10.19
CA CYS A 120 21.86 0.45 -11.63
C CYS A 120 23.09 -0.40 -11.98
N GLU A 121 24.21 -0.22 -11.29
CA GLU A 121 25.41 -1.05 -11.47
C GLU A 121 25.13 -2.52 -11.12
N VAL A 122 24.43 -2.78 -10.02
CA VAL A 122 23.98 -4.14 -9.66
C VAL A 122 23.08 -4.72 -10.75
N LEU A 123 22.08 -3.99 -11.22
CA LEU A 123 21.18 -4.46 -12.29
C LEU A 123 21.97 -4.82 -13.56
N ARG A 124 22.95 -3.99 -13.95
CA ARG A 124 23.80 -4.25 -15.11
C ARG A 124 24.60 -5.54 -14.95
N ASN A 125 25.14 -5.80 -13.76
CA ASN A 125 25.92 -7.02 -13.47
C ASN A 125 25.05 -8.28 -13.55
N HIS A 126 23.77 -8.18 -13.21
CA HIS A 126 22.79 -9.26 -13.30
C HIS A 126 21.98 -9.27 -14.60
N HIS A 127 22.33 -8.44 -15.59
CA HIS A 127 21.61 -8.32 -16.88
C HIS A 127 20.12 -8.00 -16.71
N LEU A 128 19.77 -7.23 -15.68
CA LEU A 128 18.43 -6.76 -15.38
C LEU A 128 18.26 -5.29 -15.78
N GLN A 129 17.02 -4.88 -15.97
CA GLN A 129 16.61 -3.49 -16.14
C GLN A 129 15.84 -3.00 -14.90
N GLY A 130 15.72 -1.69 -14.78
CA GLY A 130 15.05 -1.05 -13.66
C GLY A 130 13.60 -0.64 -13.95
N LEU A 131 12.74 -0.86 -12.97
CA LEU A 131 11.41 -0.27 -12.90
C LEU A 131 11.42 0.88 -11.87
N TRP A 132 11.16 2.10 -12.35
CA TRP A 132 10.93 3.26 -11.50
C TRP A 132 9.47 3.34 -11.09
N ILE A 133 9.19 3.40 -9.78
CA ILE A 133 7.86 3.62 -9.24
C ILE A 133 7.86 4.94 -8.48
N ALA A 134 6.95 5.86 -8.80
CA ALA A 134 6.77 7.13 -8.10
C ALA A 134 5.32 7.61 -8.18
N ASN A 135 5.04 8.68 -7.44
CA ASN A 135 3.82 9.47 -7.62
C ASN A 135 4.17 10.69 -8.48
N GLU A 136 3.49 10.87 -9.62
CA GLU A 136 3.77 11.97 -10.57
C GLU A 136 2.49 12.48 -11.25
N PRO A 137 2.36 13.78 -11.51
CA PRO A 137 3.22 14.91 -11.09
C PRO A 137 3.24 15.11 -9.58
N GLN A 138 4.41 15.08 -8.96
CA GLN A 138 4.53 15.17 -7.51
C GLN A 138 4.61 16.61 -7.03
N ILE A 139 4.09 16.85 -5.82
CA ILE A 139 4.14 18.11 -5.10
C ILE A 139 5.52 18.77 -5.17
N LEU A 140 5.51 20.10 -5.30
CA LEU A 140 6.70 20.96 -5.18
C LEU A 140 6.57 21.90 -3.98
N PRO A 141 7.70 22.39 -3.43
CA PRO A 141 7.69 23.41 -2.39
C PRO A 141 6.92 24.66 -2.81
N GLU A 142 6.17 25.27 -1.90
CA GLU A 142 5.38 26.49 -2.18
C GLU A 142 6.25 27.66 -2.71
N ALA A 143 7.54 27.67 -2.37
CA ALA A 143 8.50 28.66 -2.89
C ALA A 143 8.61 28.64 -4.42
N VAL A 144 8.45 27.48 -5.06
CA VAL A 144 8.43 27.35 -6.52
C VAL A 144 7.26 28.16 -7.10
N PHE A 145 6.09 28.01 -6.51
CA PHE A 145 4.87 28.65 -7.01
C PHE A 145 4.74 30.13 -6.63
N ARG A 146 5.51 30.61 -5.67
CA ARG A 146 5.68 32.05 -5.43
C ARG A 146 6.51 32.73 -6.51
N ASP A 147 7.57 32.05 -6.95
CA ASP A 147 8.46 32.58 -7.99
C ASP A 147 7.90 32.33 -9.41
N HIS A 148 7.12 31.25 -9.58
CA HIS A 148 6.52 30.80 -10.84
C HIS A 148 5.03 30.47 -10.64
N PRO A 149 4.16 31.47 -10.44
CA PRO A 149 2.74 31.23 -10.15
C PRO A 149 2.01 30.51 -11.31
N GLU A 150 2.49 30.65 -12.54
CA GLU A 150 1.97 29.96 -13.72
C GLU A 150 2.24 28.44 -13.70
N TRP A 151 3.24 27.99 -12.92
CA TRP A 151 3.54 26.57 -12.79
C TRP A 151 2.64 25.85 -11.78
N ARG A 152 1.85 26.59 -11.02
CA ARG A 152 0.95 25.99 -10.03
C ARG A 152 -0.12 25.15 -10.72
N GLY A 153 -0.11 23.86 -10.42
CA GLY A 153 -1.08 22.88 -10.89
C GLY A 153 -2.20 22.62 -9.87
N PRO A 154 -2.73 21.40 -9.84
CA PRO A 154 -3.85 21.06 -8.96
C PRO A 154 -3.41 21.01 -7.50
N ARG A 155 -4.36 21.28 -6.62
CA ARG A 155 -4.23 20.94 -5.21
C ARG A 155 -4.28 19.42 -5.06
N VAL A 156 -3.28 18.83 -4.40
CA VAL A 156 -3.08 17.38 -4.31
C VAL A 156 -3.05 16.84 -2.88
N ASP A 157 -3.21 17.71 -1.89
CA ASP A 157 -3.47 17.30 -0.51
C ASP A 157 -4.95 16.98 -0.31
N GLN A 158 -5.26 16.24 0.72
CA GLN A 158 -6.64 16.01 1.13
C GLN A 158 -7.05 17.06 2.18
N PRO A 159 -8.01 17.96 1.88
CA PRO A 159 -8.37 19.06 2.78
C PRO A 159 -8.81 18.62 4.18
N ASN A 160 -9.21 17.37 4.34
CA ASN A 160 -9.57 16.79 5.63
C ASN A 160 -8.38 16.24 6.41
N ARG A 161 -7.23 16.05 5.75
CA ARG A 161 -6.03 15.39 6.29
C ARG A 161 -4.81 16.29 6.32
N SER A 162 -4.87 17.41 5.57
CA SER A 162 -3.78 18.39 5.47
C SER A 162 -4.18 19.70 6.14
N ARG A 163 -3.23 20.33 6.83
CA ARG A 163 -3.42 21.63 7.49
C ARG A 163 -3.19 22.80 6.52
N THR A 164 -2.38 22.56 5.49
CA THR A 164 -2.05 23.56 4.46
C THR A 164 -2.27 23.00 3.07
N PRO A 165 -2.70 23.80 2.09
CA PRO A 165 -2.81 23.35 0.71
C PRO A 165 -1.43 23.00 0.13
N HIS A 166 -1.35 21.86 -0.57
CA HIS A 166 -0.19 21.43 -1.30
C HIS A 166 -0.53 21.27 -2.78
N PHE A 167 0.40 21.63 -3.67
CA PHE A 167 0.15 21.67 -5.10
C PHE A 167 1.20 20.86 -5.88
N ALA A 168 0.73 20.16 -6.91
CA ALA A 168 1.58 19.61 -7.95
C ALA A 168 1.86 20.66 -9.04
N PRO A 169 2.92 20.51 -9.86
CA PRO A 169 3.14 21.38 -10.99
C PRO A 169 2.11 21.16 -12.10
N CYS A 170 1.78 22.22 -12.84
CA CYS A 170 0.82 22.19 -13.95
C CYS A 170 1.46 21.58 -15.21
N VAL A 171 1.03 20.39 -15.60
CA VAL A 171 1.54 19.70 -16.81
C VAL A 171 0.95 20.24 -18.13
N ASP A 172 0.13 21.29 -18.07
CA ASP A 172 -0.29 22.04 -19.26
C ASP A 172 0.61 23.26 -19.51
N GLU A 173 1.52 23.56 -18.59
CA GLU A 173 2.50 24.63 -18.73
C GLU A 173 3.74 24.13 -19.49
N PRO A 174 4.07 24.70 -20.65
CA PRO A 174 5.20 24.23 -21.47
C PRO A 174 6.54 24.25 -20.74
N ALA A 175 6.77 25.21 -19.84
CA ALA A 175 7.99 25.29 -19.03
C ALA A 175 8.09 24.09 -18.08
N VAL A 176 6.99 23.66 -17.47
CA VAL A 176 6.94 22.47 -16.60
C VAL A 176 7.18 21.19 -17.41
N LEU A 177 6.57 21.06 -18.58
CA LEU A 177 6.83 19.93 -19.49
C LEU A 177 8.32 19.84 -19.88
N ALA A 178 8.96 20.99 -20.14
CA ALA A 178 10.40 21.03 -20.41
C ALA A 178 11.24 20.53 -19.24
N LEU A 179 10.85 20.79 -17.99
CA LEU A 179 11.52 20.23 -16.79
C LEU A 179 11.41 18.70 -16.75
N TYR A 180 10.26 18.14 -17.05
CA TYR A 180 10.08 16.68 -17.13
C TYR A 180 10.93 16.06 -18.24
N THR A 181 10.99 16.70 -19.41
CA THR A 181 11.86 16.28 -20.52
C THR A 181 13.34 16.28 -20.09
N GLN A 182 13.80 17.32 -19.38
CA GLN A 182 15.16 17.39 -18.86
C GLN A 182 15.46 16.28 -17.83
N SER A 183 14.56 16.04 -16.88
CA SER A 183 14.72 14.96 -15.90
C SER A 183 14.81 13.60 -16.56
N MET A 184 13.94 13.29 -17.51
CA MET A 184 13.97 12.02 -18.24
C MET A 184 15.25 11.85 -19.08
N LYS A 185 15.77 12.94 -19.65
CA LYS A 185 17.07 12.93 -20.34
C LYS A 185 18.21 12.61 -19.36
N MET A 186 18.21 13.24 -18.19
CA MET A 186 19.20 12.95 -17.14
C MET A 186 19.15 11.49 -16.67
N ILE A 187 17.98 10.89 -16.61
CA ILE A 187 17.80 9.45 -16.30
C ILE A 187 18.45 8.61 -17.41
N ALA A 188 18.11 8.85 -18.66
CA ALA A 188 18.66 8.11 -19.80
C ALA A 188 20.21 8.18 -19.86
N GLU A 189 20.78 9.30 -19.45
CA GLU A 189 22.23 9.52 -19.43
C GLU A 189 22.94 8.89 -18.21
N LYS A 190 22.33 8.98 -17.01
CA LYS A 190 22.98 8.59 -15.75
C LYS A 190 22.61 7.21 -15.24
N CYS A 191 21.44 6.71 -15.60
CA CYS A 191 20.87 5.42 -15.17
C CYS A 191 20.14 4.76 -16.35
N PRO A 192 20.84 4.43 -17.44
CA PRO A 192 20.21 3.88 -18.67
C PRO A 192 19.52 2.52 -18.45
N GLU A 193 19.82 1.85 -17.34
CA GLU A 193 19.16 0.60 -16.97
C GLU A 193 17.68 0.81 -16.62
N ILE A 194 17.26 2.04 -16.27
CA ILE A 194 15.86 2.34 -15.95
C ILE A 194 15.08 2.54 -17.24
N THR A 195 14.30 1.55 -17.61
CA THR A 195 13.55 1.53 -18.87
C THR A 195 12.04 1.46 -18.70
N LEU A 196 11.56 1.08 -17.51
CA LEU A 196 10.15 1.09 -17.16
C LEU A 196 9.86 2.14 -16.08
N PHE A 197 8.75 2.84 -16.25
CA PHE A 197 8.26 3.87 -15.33
C PHE A 197 6.80 3.61 -14.99
N ARG A 198 6.47 3.62 -13.71
CA ARG A 198 5.11 3.49 -13.21
C ARG A 198 4.79 4.67 -12.31
N PHE A 199 3.91 5.55 -12.76
CA PHE A 199 3.52 6.75 -12.03
C PHE A 199 2.07 6.67 -11.59
N THR A 200 1.84 6.83 -10.30
CA THR A 200 0.51 7.06 -9.74
C THR A 200 0.21 8.55 -9.83
N THR A 201 -0.89 8.91 -10.49
CA THR A 201 -1.20 10.31 -10.85
C THR A 201 -2.23 10.96 -9.95
N THR A 202 -2.60 10.30 -8.87
CA THR A 202 -3.49 10.83 -7.83
C THR A 202 -3.09 10.28 -6.48
N ASP A 203 -3.63 10.88 -5.41
CA ASP A 203 -3.28 10.55 -4.03
C ASP A 203 -1.80 10.78 -3.69
N ALA A 204 -1.46 10.69 -2.42
CA ALA A 204 -0.07 10.77 -1.93
C ALA A 204 0.75 11.92 -2.56
N GLY A 205 0.17 13.11 -2.66
CA GLY A 205 0.84 14.33 -3.11
C GLY A 205 1.13 14.39 -4.62
N ALA A 206 0.42 13.66 -5.45
CA ALA A 206 0.49 13.76 -6.90
C ALA A 206 -0.87 14.07 -7.52
N GLY A 207 -0.88 14.70 -8.69
CA GLY A 207 -2.14 14.97 -9.38
C GLY A 207 -2.00 15.63 -10.73
N LEU A 208 -2.91 15.26 -11.63
CA LEU A 208 -3.16 15.93 -12.90
C LEU A 208 -4.29 16.93 -12.76
N CYS A 209 -4.23 18.05 -13.50
CA CYS A 209 -5.35 18.98 -13.61
C CYS A 209 -6.56 18.30 -14.27
N TRP A 210 -7.75 18.70 -13.84
CA TRP A 210 -9.02 18.23 -14.37
C TRP A 210 -9.79 19.35 -15.06
N THR A 211 -11.03 19.11 -15.42
CA THR A 211 -11.89 20.12 -16.04
C THR A 211 -12.36 21.17 -15.06
N SER A 212 -12.83 22.32 -15.57
CA SER A 212 -13.26 23.49 -14.79
C SER A 212 -14.26 23.18 -13.66
N GLY A 213 -15.13 22.19 -13.83
CA GLY A 213 -16.11 21.79 -12.81
C GLY A 213 -15.51 21.15 -11.56
N LEU A 214 -14.23 20.75 -11.62
CA LEU A 214 -13.52 20.09 -10.53
C LEU A 214 -12.57 21.01 -9.76
N TYR A 215 -12.43 22.29 -10.15
CA TYR A 215 -11.49 23.25 -9.54
C TYR A 215 -12.19 24.47 -8.95
N PRO A 216 -12.98 24.33 -7.89
CA PRO A 216 -13.55 25.49 -7.20
C PRO A 216 -12.43 26.26 -6.47
N GLY A 217 -12.27 27.56 -6.81
CA GLY A 217 -11.32 28.44 -6.13
C GLY A 217 -9.85 28.01 -6.28
N ILE A 218 -9.18 27.83 -5.15
CA ILE A 218 -7.73 27.51 -5.09
C ILE A 218 -7.37 26.06 -5.44
N ASN A 219 -8.32 25.22 -5.76
CA ASN A 219 -8.10 23.79 -5.97
C ASN A 219 -7.52 23.44 -7.35
N GLY A 220 -7.24 24.43 -8.19
CA GLY A 220 -6.61 24.21 -9.48
C GLY A 220 -6.32 25.51 -10.21
N PRO A 221 -5.50 25.46 -11.27
CA PRO A 221 -5.13 26.62 -12.08
C PRO A 221 -6.29 27.03 -12.98
N ALA A 222 -6.51 28.34 -13.10
CA ALA A 222 -7.59 28.87 -13.92
C ALA A 222 -7.29 28.77 -15.44
N HIS A 223 -6.01 28.81 -15.82
CA HIS A 223 -5.59 28.90 -17.24
C HIS A 223 -5.72 27.58 -18.01
N CYS A 224 -5.63 26.43 -17.35
CA CYS A 224 -5.68 25.13 -18.00
C CYS A 224 -6.99 24.34 -17.75
N LYS A 225 -7.97 24.95 -17.09
CA LYS A 225 -9.20 24.27 -16.65
C LYS A 225 -10.03 23.67 -17.80
N ASP A 226 -9.91 24.21 -19.00
CA ASP A 226 -10.69 23.81 -20.18
C ASP A 226 -9.89 22.87 -21.10
N VAL A 227 -8.64 22.49 -20.75
CA VAL A 227 -7.85 21.54 -21.53
C VAL A 227 -8.45 20.14 -21.38
N PRO A 228 -8.80 19.44 -22.47
CA PRO A 228 -9.32 18.07 -22.39
C PRO A 228 -8.32 17.12 -21.74
N LEU A 229 -8.81 16.19 -20.94
CA LEU A 229 -7.95 15.26 -20.18
C LEU A 229 -7.03 14.43 -21.07
N ASP A 230 -7.52 13.94 -22.20
CA ASP A 230 -6.72 13.15 -23.15
C ASP A 230 -5.59 13.97 -23.78
N VAL A 231 -5.81 15.26 -24.08
CA VAL A 231 -4.77 16.18 -24.57
C VAL A 231 -3.71 16.40 -23.50
N ARG A 232 -4.12 16.65 -22.26
CA ARG A 232 -3.23 16.84 -21.10
C ARG A 232 -2.37 15.62 -20.82
N VAL A 233 -2.99 14.45 -20.68
CA VAL A 233 -2.29 13.19 -20.42
C VAL A 233 -1.32 12.87 -21.56
N LYS A 234 -1.74 13.06 -22.82
CA LYS A 234 -0.88 12.87 -23.96
C LYS A 234 0.32 13.85 -23.95
N GLY A 235 0.08 15.13 -23.68
CA GLY A 235 1.16 16.13 -23.61
C GLY A 235 2.20 15.81 -22.53
N PHE A 236 1.75 15.34 -21.38
CA PHE A 236 2.64 14.89 -20.30
C PHE A 236 3.48 13.67 -20.73
N LEU A 237 2.85 12.64 -21.31
CA LEU A 237 3.55 11.46 -21.80
C LEU A 237 4.52 11.79 -22.95
N ASP A 238 4.13 12.66 -23.88
CA ASP A 238 4.99 13.12 -24.98
C ASP A 238 6.25 13.81 -24.42
N ALA A 239 6.12 14.65 -23.40
CA ALA A 239 7.26 15.32 -22.76
C ALA A 239 8.22 14.33 -22.08
N LEU A 240 7.68 13.34 -21.39
CA LEU A 240 8.49 12.28 -20.77
C LEU A 240 9.25 11.46 -21.82
N LEU A 241 8.57 11.04 -22.90
CA LEU A 241 9.17 10.28 -24.00
C LEU A 241 10.17 11.12 -24.81
N ALA A 242 9.96 12.43 -24.96
CA ALA A 242 10.92 13.31 -25.62
C ALA A 242 12.28 13.33 -24.88
N GLY A 243 12.27 13.20 -23.55
CA GLY A 243 13.50 13.09 -22.75
C GLY A 243 14.13 11.70 -22.78
N ASN A 244 13.31 10.65 -22.86
CA ASN A 244 13.78 9.26 -22.89
C ASN A 244 12.91 8.43 -23.86
N PRO A 245 13.22 8.44 -25.17
CA PRO A 245 12.43 7.73 -26.17
C PRO A 245 12.41 6.20 -26.02
N GLY A 246 13.37 5.63 -25.29
CA GLY A 246 13.43 4.20 -24.99
C GLY A 246 12.60 3.78 -23.76
N ALA A 247 12.02 4.73 -23.05
CA ALA A 247 11.23 4.43 -21.87
C ALA A 247 9.86 3.82 -22.22
N HIS A 248 9.39 2.92 -21.38
CA HIS A 248 7.98 2.54 -21.32
C HIS A 248 7.34 3.16 -20.07
N ILE A 249 6.25 3.92 -20.24
CA ILE A 249 5.66 4.72 -19.17
C ILE A 249 4.22 4.29 -18.92
N ARG A 250 3.92 3.93 -17.70
CA ARG A 250 2.58 3.57 -17.26
C ARG A 250 2.05 4.60 -16.27
N LEU A 251 0.89 5.17 -16.53
CA LEU A 251 0.16 6.02 -15.61
C LEU A 251 -0.97 5.25 -14.94
N LEU A 252 -1.02 5.31 -13.61
CA LEU A 252 -2.05 4.67 -12.80
C LEU A 252 -2.97 5.70 -12.17
N GLN A 253 -4.22 5.29 -11.92
CA GLN A 253 -5.17 6.04 -11.12
C GLN A 253 -5.39 7.47 -11.63
N ILE A 254 -5.67 7.60 -12.94
CA ILE A 254 -6.03 8.89 -13.53
C ILE A 254 -7.48 9.20 -13.16
N HIS A 255 -7.68 9.68 -11.95
CA HIS A 255 -8.99 10.08 -11.43
C HIS A 255 -8.81 11.20 -10.39
N PRO A 256 -9.87 11.98 -10.11
CA PRO A 256 -9.83 12.99 -9.07
C PRO A 256 -9.76 12.33 -7.67
N GLU A 257 -9.20 13.08 -6.72
CA GLU A 257 -9.20 12.70 -5.32
C GLU A 257 -10.63 12.57 -4.75
N GLU A 258 -10.78 11.82 -3.65
CA GLU A 258 -12.07 11.55 -2.99
C GLU A 258 -12.92 12.80 -2.69
N TRP A 259 -12.28 13.94 -2.48
CA TRP A 259 -12.93 15.22 -2.18
C TRP A 259 -13.35 16.01 -3.41
N MET A 260 -12.99 15.54 -4.61
CA MET A 260 -13.44 16.05 -5.89
C MET A 260 -14.68 15.27 -6.38
N LEU A 261 -15.30 15.73 -7.47
CA LEU A 261 -16.42 15.01 -8.05
C LEU A 261 -15.99 13.64 -8.60
N PRO A 262 -16.76 12.57 -8.37
CA PRO A 262 -16.39 11.21 -8.73
C PRO A 262 -16.59 10.94 -10.23
N THR A 263 -15.85 11.61 -11.08
CA THR A 263 -15.81 11.31 -12.52
C THR A 263 -14.53 10.52 -12.81
N PHE A 264 -14.69 9.26 -13.15
CA PHE A 264 -13.57 8.41 -13.56
C PHE A 264 -13.53 8.38 -15.09
N PRO A 265 -12.37 8.66 -15.73
CA PRO A 265 -12.23 8.46 -17.16
C PRO A 265 -12.29 6.96 -17.47
N ASP A 266 -12.72 6.62 -18.68
CA ASP A 266 -12.53 5.28 -19.19
C ASP A 266 -11.03 5.07 -19.51
N PRO A 267 -10.28 4.28 -18.75
CA PRO A 267 -8.84 4.13 -18.95
C PRO A 267 -8.55 3.44 -20.28
N ARG A 268 -9.44 2.57 -20.75
CA ARG A 268 -9.29 1.88 -22.03
C ARG A 268 -9.43 2.84 -23.21
N GLY A 269 -10.47 3.66 -23.18
CA GLY A 269 -10.68 4.69 -24.19
C GLY A 269 -9.58 5.74 -24.19
N LEU A 270 -9.04 6.07 -23.03
CA LEU A 270 -7.90 6.97 -22.90
C LEU A 270 -6.62 6.35 -23.48
N ALA A 271 -6.31 5.09 -23.16
CA ALA A 271 -5.15 4.38 -23.68
C ALA A 271 -5.10 4.35 -25.23
N LEU A 272 -6.25 4.21 -25.90
CA LEU A 272 -6.32 4.22 -27.37
C LEU A 272 -5.79 5.52 -28.00
N LYS A 273 -5.76 6.62 -27.25
CA LYS A 273 -5.32 7.95 -27.72
C LYS A 273 -3.88 8.30 -27.35
N MET A 274 -3.22 7.45 -26.55
CA MET A 274 -1.89 7.74 -25.99
C MET A 274 -0.76 7.36 -26.96
N PRO A 275 0.44 7.95 -26.80
CA PRO A 275 1.60 7.62 -27.64
C PRO A 275 2.07 6.18 -27.43
N PRO A 276 2.74 5.56 -28.43
CA PRO A 276 3.35 4.23 -28.27
C PRO A 276 4.31 4.18 -27.07
N HIS A 277 4.57 2.98 -26.56
CA HIS A 277 5.40 2.76 -25.36
C HIS A 277 4.82 3.38 -24.08
N THR A 278 3.51 3.56 -24.03
CA THR A 278 2.82 3.99 -22.82
C THR A 278 1.65 3.07 -22.48
N ALA A 279 1.18 3.15 -21.22
CA ALA A 279 -0.02 2.45 -20.78
C ALA A 279 -0.81 3.32 -19.81
N ILE A 280 -2.13 3.13 -19.78
CA ILE A 280 -3.05 3.75 -18.83
C ILE A 280 -3.68 2.62 -18.00
N ASP A 281 -3.47 2.66 -16.70
CA ASP A 281 -3.82 1.56 -15.79
C ASP A 281 -3.30 0.21 -16.35
N ASN A 282 -4.18 -0.70 -16.73
CA ASN A 282 -3.82 -2.01 -17.28
C ASN A 282 -3.95 -2.10 -18.81
N PHE A 283 -3.99 -0.96 -19.52
CA PHE A 283 -4.23 -0.95 -20.96
C PHE A 283 -3.08 -0.31 -21.74
N GLU A 284 -2.44 -1.09 -22.61
CA GLU A 284 -1.42 -0.60 -23.55
C GLU A 284 -2.01 0.44 -24.50
N ALA A 285 -1.22 1.47 -24.78
CA ALA A 285 -1.59 2.52 -25.72
C ALA A 285 -1.90 1.96 -27.11
N GLN A 286 -2.81 2.63 -27.81
CA GLN A 286 -3.23 2.36 -29.20
C GLN A 286 -3.95 1.02 -29.41
N THR A 287 -3.70 0.00 -28.59
CA THR A 287 -4.32 -1.34 -28.72
C THR A 287 -5.35 -1.62 -27.66
N ALA A 288 -5.23 -0.96 -26.51
CA ALA A 288 -5.97 -1.25 -25.29
C ALA A 288 -5.92 -2.74 -24.88
N ALA A 289 -4.81 -3.41 -25.22
CA ALA A 289 -4.53 -4.76 -24.79
C ALA A 289 -4.14 -4.77 -23.29
N PRO A 290 -4.33 -5.89 -22.58
CA PRO A 290 -3.83 -6.02 -21.22
C PRO A 290 -2.31 -5.81 -21.15
N GLU A 291 -1.85 -4.85 -20.36
CA GLU A 291 -0.44 -4.47 -20.28
C GLU A 291 0.29 -5.28 -19.22
N MET A 292 -0.23 -5.25 -17.99
CA MET A 292 0.47 -5.86 -16.86
C MET A 292 -0.49 -6.55 -15.90
N SER A 293 -0.03 -7.64 -15.30
CA SER A 293 -0.69 -8.28 -14.17
C SER A 293 0.25 -8.34 -12.98
N GLN A 294 -0.29 -8.30 -11.78
CA GLN A 294 0.46 -8.43 -10.53
C GLN A 294 0.16 -9.79 -9.90
N ALA A 295 1.19 -10.42 -9.33
CA ALA A 295 1.09 -11.64 -8.57
C ALA A 295 1.92 -11.54 -7.30
N GLY A 296 1.38 -12.04 -6.20
CA GLY A 296 1.91 -11.83 -4.87
C GLY A 296 1.56 -10.46 -4.31
N ASN A 297 1.41 -10.36 -3.01
CA ASN A 297 0.98 -9.15 -2.35
C ASN A 297 2.06 -8.63 -1.38
N ASN A 298 2.73 -7.55 -1.78
CA ASN A 298 3.69 -6.82 -0.96
C ASN A 298 3.18 -5.40 -0.60
N SER A 299 1.87 -5.20 -0.68
CA SER A 299 1.24 -3.91 -0.47
C SER A 299 1.04 -3.61 1.01
N THR A 300 1.12 -2.33 1.39
CA THR A 300 0.63 -1.81 2.67
C THR A 300 -0.89 -1.97 2.84
N TRP A 301 -1.61 -2.35 1.79
CA TRP A 301 -3.03 -2.68 1.80
C TRP A 301 -3.31 -4.15 2.13
N ASN A 302 -2.26 -4.97 2.33
CA ASN A 302 -2.42 -6.33 2.79
C ASN A 302 -2.99 -6.34 4.21
N PHE A 303 -3.93 -7.26 4.48
CA PHE A 303 -4.52 -7.43 5.81
C PHE A 303 -3.47 -7.60 6.92
N PHE A 304 -2.36 -8.26 6.63
CA PHE A 304 -1.31 -8.52 7.63
C PHE A 304 -0.38 -7.33 7.88
N TYR A 305 -0.39 -6.28 7.04
CA TYR A 305 0.45 -5.11 7.28
C TYR A 305 0.16 -4.50 8.67
N PRO A 306 1.15 -4.13 9.48
CA PRO A 306 2.60 -4.02 9.17
C PRO A 306 3.42 -5.29 9.42
N VAL A 307 2.82 -6.46 9.63
CA VAL A 307 3.55 -7.73 9.72
C VAL A 307 3.89 -8.21 8.32
N ARG A 308 5.18 -8.31 8.01
CA ARG A 308 5.66 -8.77 6.70
C ARG A 308 6.05 -10.25 6.71
N GLY A 309 6.05 -10.84 5.52
CA GLY A 309 6.56 -12.21 5.33
C GLY A 309 5.64 -13.30 5.84
N ILE A 310 4.34 -13.09 5.72
CA ILE A 310 3.32 -14.13 5.87
C ILE A 310 3.02 -14.67 4.46
N PRO A 311 3.28 -15.96 4.18
CA PRO A 311 3.16 -16.52 2.84
C PRO A 311 1.69 -16.65 2.41
N GLN A 312 1.45 -16.39 1.12
CA GLN A 312 0.13 -16.47 0.47
C GLN A 312 0.22 -17.32 -0.82
N PRO A 313 0.63 -18.59 -0.74
CA PRO A 313 0.93 -19.39 -1.92
C PRO A 313 -0.29 -19.70 -2.77
N ILE A 314 -1.50 -19.79 -2.18
CA ILE A 314 -2.76 -20.05 -2.89
C ILE A 314 -3.11 -18.87 -3.79
N GLU A 315 -3.06 -17.66 -3.23
CA GLU A 315 -3.29 -16.43 -3.99
C GLU A 315 -2.25 -16.26 -5.11
N LEU A 316 -0.96 -16.47 -4.80
CA LEU A 316 0.13 -16.37 -5.76
C LEU A 316 -0.08 -17.29 -6.98
N VAL A 317 -0.42 -18.57 -6.74
CA VAL A 317 -0.68 -19.54 -7.83
C VAL A 317 -1.86 -19.08 -8.68
N SER A 318 -2.95 -18.64 -8.05
CA SER A 318 -4.15 -18.16 -8.75
C SER A 318 -3.90 -16.90 -9.57
N GLU A 319 -3.13 -15.96 -9.04
CA GLU A 319 -2.77 -14.71 -9.73
C GLU A 319 -1.84 -14.96 -10.90
N LEU A 320 -0.79 -15.76 -10.72
CA LEU A 320 0.12 -16.13 -11.81
C LEU A 320 -0.60 -16.87 -12.94
N ARG A 321 -1.60 -17.70 -12.63
CA ARG A 321 -2.44 -18.33 -13.65
C ARG A 321 -3.26 -17.28 -14.42
N ARG A 322 -3.87 -16.33 -13.73
CA ARG A 322 -4.62 -15.23 -14.38
C ARG A 322 -3.73 -14.35 -15.25
N ALA A 323 -2.46 -14.22 -14.86
CA ALA A 323 -1.47 -13.40 -15.54
C ALA A 323 -0.89 -14.02 -16.82
N GLN A 324 -1.21 -15.28 -17.18
CA GLN A 324 -0.57 -16.02 -18.29
C GLN A 324 -0.63 -15.31 -19.65
N ASN A 325 -1.64 -14.46 -19.87
CA ASN A 325 -1.82 -13.72 -21.13
C ASN A 325 -1.37 -12.25 -21.05
N ALA A 326 -0.83 -11.80 -19.91
CA ALA A 326 -0.34 -10.44 -19.76
C ALA A 326 1.03 -10.30 -20.48
N GLN A 327 1.28 -9.14 -21.09
CA GLN A 327 2.57 -8.84 -21.70
C GLN A 327 3.68 -8.73 -20.64
N ARG A 328 3.32 -8.23 -19.46
CA ARG A 328 4.21 -8.10 -18.30
C ARG A 328 3.54 -8.69 -17.07
N VAL A 329 4.35 -9.37 -16.26
CA VAL A 329 3.91 -9.92 -14.97
C VAL A 329 4.85 -9.40 -13.89
N GLU A 330 4.30 -8.68 -12.92
CA GLU A 330 5.03 -8.30 -11.71
C GLU A 330 4.83 -9.36 -10.65
N VAL A 331 5.93 -9.88 -10.12
CA VAL A 331 5.94 -10.85 -9.02
C VAL A 331 6.47 -10.16 -7.77
N SER A 332 5.65 -10.03 -6.76
CA SER A 332 6.05 -9.52 -5.45
C SER A 332 6.50 -10.68 -4.56
N ILE A 333 7.70 -10.56 -3.99
CA ILE A 333 8.30 -11.55 -3.09
C ILE A 333 8.35 -10.95 -1.68
N PRO A 334 7.49 -11.39 -0.75
CA PRO A 334 7.52 -10.90 0.63
C PRO A 334 8.78 -11.36 1.36
N LEU A 335 9.28 -10.55 2.27
CA LEU A 335 10.46 -10.82 3.08
C LEU A 335 10.35 -12.18 3.80
N GLY A 336 11.33 -13.06 3.59
CA GLY A 336 11.36 -14.42 4.17
C GLY A 336 10.41 -15.43 3.51
N CYS A 337 9.85 -15.12 2.33
CA CYS A 337 9.06 -16.05 1.51
C CYS A 337 9.76 -16.39 0.18
N ASP A 338 10.99 -15.95 0.00
CA ASP A 338 11.73 -15.97 -1.26
C ASP A 338 11.92 -17.37 -1.83
N GLU A 339 12.31 -18.36 -1.03
CA GLU A 339 12.48 -19.74 -1.50
C GLU A 339 11.15 -20.37 -1.95
N LEU A 340 10.09 -20.23 -1.15
CA LEU A 340 8.77 -20.76 -1.47
C LEU A 340 8.21 -20.14 -2.75
N TYR A 341 8.30 -18.80 -2.87
CA TYR A 341 7.80 -18.07 -4.03
C TYR A 341 8.60 -18.40 -5.29
N ALA A 342 9.92 -18.56 -5.18
CA ALA A 342 10.76 -19.00 -6.29
C ALA A 342 10.40 -20.41 -6.77
N LYS A 343 10.13 -21.35 -5.87
CA LYS A 343 9.68 -22.72 -6.20
C LYS A 343 8.34 -22.69 -6.93
N ILE A 344 7.37 -21.98 -6.39
CA ILE A 344 6.03 -21.82 -7.00
C ILE A 344 6.16 -21.24 -8.41
N TYR A 345 6.86 -20.12 -8.54
CA TYR A 345 7.03 -19.45 -9.82
C TYR A 345 7.73 -20.35 -10.85
N THR A 346 8.80 -21.05 -10.45
CA THR A 346 9.53 -21.97 -11.33
C THR A 346 8.65 -23.14 -11.78
N ALA A 347 7.87 -23.72 -10.87
CA ALA A 347 6.96 -24.82 -11.18
C ALA A 347 5.85 -24.38 -12.17
N LEU A 348 5.27 -23.21 -11.94
CA LEU A 348 4.25 -22.63 -12.82
C LEU A 348 4.76 -22.31 -14.22
N ARG A 349 6.00 -21.84 -14.35
CA ARG A 349 6.60 -21.61 -15.66
C ARG A 349 6.84 -22.89 -16.46
N LYS A 350 7.21 -23.98 -15.79
CA LYS A 350 7.44 -25.28 -16.43
C LYS A 350 6.15 -25.96 -16.87
N ASN A 351 5.11 -25.90 -16.05
CA ASN A 351 3.84 -26.57 -16.31
C ASN A 351 2.68 -25.76 -15.71
N PRO A 352 2.18 -24.75 -16.43
CA PRO A 352 1.11 -23.91 -15.94
C PRO A 352 -0.19 -24.69 -15.73
N PRO A 353 -0.78 -24.69 -14.54
CA PRO A 353 -2.04 -25.37 -14.25
C PRO A 353 -3.18 -24.74 -15.04
N ARG A 354 -4.04 -25.55 -15.63
CA ARG A 354 -5.18 -25.08 -16.42
C ARG A 354 -6.50 -25.10 -15.65
N THR A 355 -6.52 -25.75 -14.49
CA THR A 355 -7.71 -25.93 -13.65
C THR A 355 -7.37 -25.69 -12.19
N THR A 356 -8.35 -25.35 -11.38
CA THR A 356 -8.19 -25.22 -9.93
C THR A 356 -7.72 -26.54 -9.28
N ALA A 357 -8.16 -27.70 -9.78
CA ALA A 357 -7.66 -28.97 -9.28
C ALA A 357 -6.17 -29.16 -9.55
N ALA A 358 -5.67 -28.72 -10.71
CA ALA A 358 -4.24 -28.76 -11.01
C ALA A 358 -3.42 -27.76 -10.18
N GLU A 359 -4.00 -26.61 -9.79
CA GLU A 359 -3.40 -25.67 -8.85
C GLU A 359 -3.21 -26.30 -7.47
N TYR A 360 -4.25 -26.97 -6.97
CA TYR A 360 -4.18 -27.67 -5.69
C TYR A 360 -3.15 -28.81 -5.72
N ALA A 361 -3.15 -29.63 -6.77
CA ALA A 361 -2.16 -30.70 -6.92
C ALA A 361 -0.71 -30.16 -6.95
N LEU A 362 -0.47 -29.01 -7.58
CA LEU A 362 0.82 -28.35 -7.54
C LEU A 362 1.19 -27.88 -6.13
N LEU A 363 0.26 -27.26 -5.41
CA LEU A 363 0.49 -26.83 -4.03
C LEU A 363 0.73 -28.02 -3.09
N GLU A 364 0.02 -29.13 -3.26
CA GLU A 364 0.28 -30.38 -2.51
C GLU A 364 1.68 -30.94 -2.76
N GLN A 365 2.12 -30.92 -4.02
CA GLN A 365 3.47 -31.35 -4.36
C GLN A 365 4.52 -30.44 -3.70
N ILE A 366 4.35 -29.11 -3.78
CA ILE A 366 5.26 -28.15 -3.15
C ILE A 366 5.26 -28.33 -1.63
N ALA A 367 4.09 -28.53 -1.02
CA ALA A 367 4.00 -28.79 0.42
C ALA A 367 4.73 -30.08 0.83
N ALA A 368 4.60 -31.15 0.04
CA ALA A 368 5.32 -32.39 0.28
C ALA A 368 6.85 -32.23 0.15
N ASP A 369 7.30 -31.41 -0.80
CA ASP A 369 8.73 -31.10 -0.96
C ASP A 369 9.29 -30.26 0.21
N GLU A 370 8.45 -29.38 0.82
CA GLU A 370 8.84 -28.53 1.95
C GLU A 370 8.92 -29.29 3.28
N VAL A 371 7.89 -30.05 3.62
CA VAL A 371 7.72 -30.62 4.97
C VAL A 371 7.67 -32.15 5.02
N GLY A 372 7.79 -32.82 3.88
CA GLY A 372 7.56 -34.24 3.73
C GLY A 372 6.09 -34.58 3.45
N PRO A 373 5.83 -35.69 2.73
CA PRO A 373 4.47 -36.07 2.35
C PRO A 373 3.54 -36.32 3.55
N GLU A 374 4.08 -36.73 4.70
CA GLU A 374 3.34 -36.96 5.94
C GLU A 374 2.81 -35.68 6.60
N ASN A 375 3.45 -34.53 6.32
CA ASN A 375 3.07 -33.22 6.87
C ASN A 375 2.43 -32.31 5.83
N ALA A 376 2.36 -32.70 4.55
CA ALA A 376 1.89 -31.87 3.45
C ALA A 376 0.46 -31.35 3.67
N GLU A 377 -0.46 -32.23 4.11
CA GLU A 377 -1.84 -31.86 4.41
C GLU A 377 -1.92 -30.77 5.52
N THR A 378 -1.05 -30.86 6.53
CA THR A 378 -0.98 -29.86 7.60
C THR A 378 -0.52 -28.50 7.07
N LEU A 379 0.46 -28.49 6.16
CA LEU A 379 0.94 -27.26 5.53
C LEU A 379 -0.11 -26.65 4.59
N ILE A 380 -0.81 -27.46 3.82
CA ILE A 380 -1.96 -27.02 3.00
C ILE A 380 -3.08 -26.44 3.88
N SER A 381 -3.37 -27.05 5.02
CA SER A 381 -4.34 -26.53 5.98
C SER A 381 -3.94 -25.17 6.53
N LEU A 382 -2.66 -24.98 6.83
CA LEU A 382 -2.10 -23.66 7.18
C LEU A 382 -2.32 -22.64 6.08
N TRP A 383 -1.93 -22.92 4.84
CA TRP A 383 -2.08 -22.00 3.71
C TRP A 383 -3.54 -21.65 3.43
N ASN A 384 -4.46 -22.63 3.51
CA ASN A 384 -5.89 -22.39 3.40
C ASN A 384 -6.43 -21.46 4.50
N ALA A 385 -5.96 -21.60 5.73
CA ALA A 385 -6.37 -20.73 6.82
C ALA A 385 -5.87 -19.29 6.63
N LEU A 386 -4.63 -19.12 6.13
CA LEU A 386 -4.08 -17.80 5.79
C LEU A 386 -4.85 -17.13 4.64
N ASP A 387 -5.13 -17.88 3.58
CA ASP A 387 -5.91 -17.40 2.43
C ASP A 387 -7.31 -16.93 2.85
N LYS A 388 -8.02 -17.72 3.65
CA LYS A 388 -9.32 -17.32 4.21
C LYS A 388 -9.24 -16.10 5.13
N THR A 389 -8.16 -15.97 5.91
CA THR A 389 -7.93 -14.79 6.73
C THR A 389 -7.87 -13.53 5.87
N ILE A 390 -7.15 -13.58 4.75
CA ILE A 390 -7.03 -12.47 3.81
C ILE A 390 -8.36 -12.18 3.12
N GLN A 391 -9.07 -13.21 2.65
CA GLN A 391 -10.39 -13.04 2.03
C GLN A 391 -11.38 -12.33 2.95
N PHE A 392 -11.44 -12.72 4.23
CA PHE A 392 -12.28 -12.01 5.20
C PHE A 392 -11.71 -10.65 5.57
N GLY A 393 -10.40 -10.54 5.71
CA GLY A 393 -9.70 -9.30 6.02
C GLY A 393 -9.87 -8.24 4.95
N SER A 394 -10.02 -8.63 3.68
CA SER A 394 -10.26 -7.69 2.58
C SER A 394 -11.54 -6.86 2.76
N LEU A 395 -12.52 -7.37 3.51
CA LEU A 395 -13.75 -6.64 3.84
C LEU A 395 -13.52 -5.47 4.80
N VAL A 396 -12.38 -5.45 5.50
CA VAL A 396 -12.01 -4.44 6.50
C VAL A 396 -10.65 -3.81 6.23
N ASN A 397 -10.14 -3.92 5.02
CA ASN A 397 -8.83 -3.36 4.63
C ASN A 397 -8.69 -1.86 4.93
N TRP A 398 -9.78 -1.09 4.82
CA TRP A 398 -9.81 0.34 5.12
C TRP A 398 -9.71 0.66 6.62
N VAL A 399 -9.97 -0.34 7.47
CA VAL A 399 -10.03 -0.19 8.92
C VAL A 399 -8.80 -0.80 9.57
N TYR A 400 -8.37 -1.97 9.09
CA TYR A 400 -7.34 -2.77 9.72
C TYR A 400 -6.32 -3.31 8.72
N PRO A 401 -5.14 -3.38 9.15
CA PRO A 401 -4.28 -2.44 9.90
C PRO A 401 -3.92 -1.27 9.02
N SER A 402 -4.78 -1.10 8.04
CA SER A 402 -4.67 -0.18 6.93
C SER A 402 -4.37 1.23 7.40
N LEU A 403 -4.00 2.00 6.45
CA LEU A 403 -3.71 3.41 6.50
C LEU A 403 -4.61 4.22 7.43
N LEU A 404 -5.92 3.94 7.45
CA LEU A 404 -6.89 4.76 8.18
C LEU A 404 -7.05 4.35 9.65
N GLY A 405 -6.90 3.08 9.97
CA GLY A 405 -7.08 2.59 11.33
C GLY A 405 -5.78 2.36 12.08
N GLY A 406 -5.01 1.36 11.67
CA GLY A 406 -3.85 0.90 12.42
C GLY A 406 -2.68 1.87 12.39
N VAL A 407 -2.36 2.42 11.23
CA VAL A 407 -1.19 3.29 11.04
C VAL A 407 -1.55 4.76 11.10
N HIS A 408 -2.53 5.22 10.34
CA HIS A 408 -2.86 6.64 10.24
C HIS A 408 -3.52 7.21 11.48
N GLN A 409 -4.49 6.52 12.05
CA GLN A 409 -5.16 6.97 13.27
C GLN A 409 -4.46 6.49 14.52
N ARG A 410 -3.45 5.64 14.34
CA ARG A 410 -2.59 5.17 15.41
C ARG A 410 -3.36 4.52 16.56
N TRP A 411 -4.45 3.80 16.28
CA TRP A 411 -5.20 3.07 17.31
C TRP A 411 -4.32 2.19 18.18
N ILE A 412 -3.27 1.67 17.56
CA ILE A 412 -2.33 0.79 18.22
C ILE A 412 -1.57 1.46 19.37
N THR A 413 -1.25 2.77 19.22
CA THR A 413 -0.53 3.56 20.24
C THR A 413 -1.43 4.57 20.94
N ARG A 414 -2.63 4.86 20.41
CA ARG A 414 -3.58 5.79 21.04
C ARG A 414 -4.31 5.14 22.20
N PRO A 415 -4.33 5.76 23.40
CA PRO A 415 -5.04 5.21 24.55
C PRO A 415 -6.56 5.29 24.34
N PHE A 416 -7.29 4.30 24.84
CA PHE A 416 -8.74 4.31 24.86
C PHE A 416 -9.20 5.06 26.10
N LEU A 417 -9.62 6.30 25.93
CA LEU A 417 -9.99 7.21 27.01
C LEU A 417 -11.43 7.68 26.86
N PRO A 418 -12.24 7.69 27.94
CA PRO A 418 -13.64 8.08 27.85
C PRO A 418 -13.85 9.60 27.64
N PHE A 419 -12.92 10.45 28.11
CA PHE A 419 -12.99 11.90 28.05
C PHE A 419 -11.66 12.53 27.58
N PRO A 420 -11.21 12.27 26.35
CA PRO A 420 -9.94 12.80 25.84
C PRO A 420 -9.94 14.34 25.74
N GLU A 421 -11.11 14.98 25.71
CA GLU A 421 -11.30 16.43 25.74
C GLU A 421 -10.85 17.08 27.06
N THR A 422 -10.77 16.32 28.14
CA THR A 422 -10.43 16.82 29.48
C THR A 422 -8.96 16.56 29.89
N LEU A 423 -8.16 16.03 28.99
CA LEU A 423 -6.77 15.68 29.27
C LEU A 423 -5.90 16.91 29.58
N PRO A 424 -4.92 16.78 30.47
CA PRO A 424 -3.83 17.75 30.62
C PRO A 424 -3.14 18.03 29.29
N ALA A 425 -2.54 19.21 29.14
CA ALA A 425 -2.00 19.68 27.87
C ALA A 425 -0.96 18.76 27.22
N ASP A 426 -0.09 18.16 28.02
CA ASP A 426 0.94 17.21 27.58
C ASP A 426 0.34 15.88 27.10
N GLN A 427 -0.61 15.33 27.86
CA GLN A 427 -1.34 14.12 27.48
C GLN A 427 -2.24 14.35 26.26
N ALA A 428 -2.90 15.51 26.18
CA ALA A 428 -3.68 15.92 25.00
C ALA A 428 -2.80 16.05 23.75
N ALA A 429 -1.59 16.59 23.91
CA ALA A 429 -0.62 16.68 22.81
C ALA A 429 -0.20 15.29 22.32
N TYR A 430 0.07 14.34 23.23
CA TYR A 430 0.32 12.95 22.85
C TYR A 430 -0.87 12.34 22.14
N TYR A 431 -2.06 12.40 22.72
CA TYR A 431 -3.29 11.81 22.18
C TYR A 431 -3.62 12.30 20.76
N ARG A 432 -3.47 13.62 20.50
CA ARG A 432 -3.80 14.26 19.24
C ARG A 432 -2.71 14.17 18.19
N ASN A 433 -1.47 13.93 18.59
CA ASN A 433 -0.33 13.85 17.67
C ASN A 433 -0.46 12.71 16.64
N PHE A 434 -1.23 11.69 16.96
CA PHE A 434 -1.43 10.52 16.10
C PHE A 434 -2.58 10.66 15.09
N LEU A 435 -3.19 11.85 15.00
CA LEU A 435 -4.27 12.08 14.06
C LEU A 435 -3.74 12.57 12.73
N PHE A 436 -4.02 11.81 11.71
CA PHE A 436 -3.81 12.18 10.31
C PHE A 436 -4.89 13.15 9.79
N GLN A 437 -5.63 13.83 10.67
CA GLN A 437 -6.69 14.76 10.29
C GLN A 437 -6.36 16.19 10.68
N ALA A 438 -6.55 17.09 9.72
CA ALA A 438 -6.46 18.53 9.94
C ALA A 438 -7.76 19.17 10.38
N LYS A 439 -8.90 18.54 10.11
CA LYS A 439 -10.22 19.12 10.40
C LYS A 439 -10.74 18.78 11.77
N GLY A 440 -11.00 19.84 12.51
CA GLY A 440 -11.86 19.88 13.67
C GLY A 440 -11.21 19.29 14.91
N GLU A 441 -10.95 20.12 15.90
CA GLU A 441 -10.56 19.68 17.25
C GLU A 441 -11.58 18.71 17.85
N GLU A 442 -12.85 18.82 17.48
CA GLU A 442 -13.93 17.91 17.89
C GLU A 442 -13.68 16.47 17.44
N GLN A 443 -13.21 16.26 16.22
CA GLN A 443 -12.88 14.93 15.70
C GLN A 443 -11.55 14.38 16.23
N ALA A 444 -10.68 15.26 16.73
CA ALA A 444 -9.45 14.85 17.36
C ALA A 444 -9.67 14.08 18.68
N ASN A 445 -10.84 14.17 19.26
CA ASN A 445 -11.22 13.46 20.48
C ASN A 445 -11.79 12.06 20.20
N ASP A 446 -12.25 11.77 18.98
CA ASP A 446 -12.70 10.45 18.62
C ASP A 446 -11.49 9.51 18.39
N LEU A 447 -11.54 8.33 18.97
CA LEU A 447 -10.52 7.30 18.72
C LEU A 447 -10.58 6.82 17.28
N VAL A 448 -11.78 6.71 16.72
CA VAL A 448 -12.04 6.28 15.35
C VAL A 448 -12.52 7.47 14.52
N ASP A 449 -11.81 7.77 13.43
CA ASP A 449 -12.26 8.77 12.46
C ASP A 449 -13.53 8.31 11.74
N THR A 450 -14.65 8.82 12.25
CA THR A 450 -15.97 8.47 11.71
C THR A 450 -16.25 9.06 10.34
N GLN A 451 -15.49 10.07 9.87
CA GLN A 451 -15.66 10.61 8.51
C GLN A 451 -15.02 9.75 7.44
N ALA A 452 -13.81 9.28 7.68
CA ALA A 452 -13.15 8.33 6.78
C ALA A 452 -13.85 6.95 6.80
N MET A 453 -14.59 6.66 7.86
CA MET A 453 -15.19 5.34 8.11
C MET A 453 -16.72 5.39 8.18
N ARG A 454 -17.37 6.18 7.32
CA ARG A 454 -18.83 6.34 7.31
C ARG A 454 -19.63 5.03 7.35
N LEU A 455 -19.13 3.98 6.71
CA LEU A 455 -19.75 2.64 6.69
C LEU A 455 -19.61 1.90 8.03
N TYR A 456 -18.69 2.32 8.90
CA TYR A 456 -18.36 1.64 10.15
C TYR A 456 -18.74 2.45 11.39
N LYS A 457 -19.48 3.55 11.21
CA LYS A 457 -19.89 4.43 12.30
C LYS A 457 -20.97 3.80 13.17
N GLY A 458 -20.82 3.96 14.49
CA GLY A 458 -21.83 3.58 15.48
C GLY A 458 -22.11 2.10 15.54
N TRP A 459 -23.32 1.76 15.95
CA TRP A 459 -23.72 0.37 16.19
C TRP A 459 -23.69 -0.54 14.94
N PRO A 460 -24.13 -0.10 13.75
CA PRO A 460 -24.00 -0.89 12.53
C PRO A 460 -22.54 -1.20 12.18
N GLY A 461 -21.65 -0.25 12.35
CA GLY A 461 -20.22 -0.45 12.13
C GLY A 461 -19.62 -1.47 13.08
N ARG A 462 -19.96 -1.37 14.37
CA ARG A 462 -19.58 -2.35 15.38
C ARG A 462 -20.02 -3.76 15.01
N MET A 463 -21.27 -3.94 14.61
CA MET A 463 -21.81 -5.24 14.22
C MET A 463 -21.10 -5.81 12.99
N PHE A 464 -20.82 -4.98 11.99
CA PHE A 464 -20.10 -5.39 10.80
C PHE A 464 -18.69 -5.87 11.16
N ILE A 465 -17.91 -5.05 11.87
CA ILE A 465 -16.55 -5.38 12.30
C ILE A 465 -16.53 -6.63 13.15
N THR A 466 -17.41 -6.75 14.15
CA THR A 466 -17.50 -7.94 15.00
C THR A 466 -17.77 -9.20 14.15
N ASN A 467 -18.67 -9.13 13.19
CA ASN A 467 -18.99 -10.26 12.32
C ASN A 467 -17.80 -10.66 11.43
N VAL A 468 -17.03 -9.70 10.92
CA VAL A 468 -15.85 -10.00 10.13
C VAL A 468 -14.76 -10.65 11.01
N TYR A 469 -14.49 -10.10 12.20
CA TYR A 469 -13.51 -10.69 13.13
C TYR A 469 -13.91 -12.06 13.65
N ASN A 470 -15.20 -12.34 13.83
CA ASN A 470 -15.70 -13.67 14.15
C ASN A 470 -15.41 -14.72 13.06
N LYS A 471 -15.08 -14.28 11.86
CA LYS A 471 -14.62 -15.17 10.77
C LYS A 471 -13.11 -15.24 10.67
N ILE A 472 -12.40 -14.15 10.96
CA ILE A 472 -10.93 -14.05 10.90
C ILE A 472 -10.29 -14.83 12.05
N ASP A 473 -10.73 -14.62 13.28
CA ASP A 473 -10.11 -15.19 14.47
C ASP A 473 -10.04 -16.74 14.47
N PRO A 474 -11.09 -17.49 14.05
CA PRO A 474 -10.98 -18.94 13.89
C PRO A 474 -9.93 -19.36 12.84
N GLN A 475 -9.74 -18.59 11.78
CA GLN A 475 -8.75 -18.92 10.76
C GLN A 475 -7.31 -18.70 11.29
N LEU A 476 -7.06 -17.60 11.98
CA LEU A 476 -5.77 -17.36 12.63
C LEU A 476 -5.45 -18.44 13.68
N LYS A 477 -6.44 -18.85 14.49
CA LYS A 477 -6.30 -19.97 15.43
C LYS A 477 -6.02 -21.30 14.72
N ALA A 478 -6.70 -21.58 13.61
CA ALA A 478 -6.46 -22.77 12.80
C ALA A 478 -5.06 -22.76 12.17
N ALA A 479 -4.60 -21.63 11.67
CA ALA A 479 -3.24 -21.46 11.14
C ALA A 479 -2.20 -21.75 12.23
N ARG A 480 -2.34 -21.16 13.42
CA ARG A 480 -1.42 -21.40 14.54
C ARG A 480 -1.47 -22.85 15.06
N ALA A 481 -2.64 -23.50 15.05
CA ALA A 481 -2.77 -24.91 15.39
C ALA A 481 -2.04 -25.81 14.37
N SER A 482 -2.09 -25.48 13.09
CA SER A 482 -1.32 -26.18 12.04
C SER A 482 0.17 -25.98 12.22
N LEU A 483 0.62 -24.75 12.57
CA LEU A 483 2.02 -24.49 12.89
C LEU A 483 2.52 -25.28 14.11
N ALA A 484 1.71 -25.40 15.16
CA ALA A 484 2.05 -26.19 16.33
C ALA A 484 2.32 -27.65 15.94
N ARG A 485 1.41 -28.27 15.15
CA ARG A 485 1.60 -29.66 14.66
C ARG A 485 2.84 -29.80 13.77
N LEU A 486 3.11 -28.85 12.87
CA LEU A 486 4.31 -28.86 12.05
C LEU A 486 5.58 -28.81 12.91
N LYS A 487 5.63 -27.92 13.91
CA LYS A 487 6.77 -27.81 14.84
C LYS A 487 7.01 -29.08 15.64
N GLU A 488 5.95 -29.80 16.01
CA GLU A 488 6.05 -31.10 16.71
C GLU A 488 6.61 -32.21 15.81
N ASN A 489 6.15 -32.27 14.55
CA ASN A 489 6.45 -33.37 13.63
C ASN A 489 7.74 -33.17 12.84
N LEU A 490 8.18 -31.92 12.62
CA LEU A 490 9.38 -31.63 11.84
C LEU A 490 10.66 -31.86 12.67
N ALA A 491 11.72 -32.28 11.98
CA ALA A 491 13.05 -32.33 12.53
C ALA A 491 13.52 -30.92 12.97
N PRO A 492 14.29 -30.78 14.05
CA PRO A 492 14.64 -29.51 14.64
C PRO A 492 15.20 -28.47 13.65
N GLU A 493 16.02 -28.91 12.71
CA GLU A 493 16.66 -28.08 11.69
C GLU A 493 15.67 -27.46 10.68
N LYS A 494 14.46 -28.01 10.58
CA LYS A 494 13.40 -27.51 9.68
C LYS A 494 12.36 -26.62 10.40
N ARG A 495 12.46 -26.43 11.72
CA ARG A 495 11.42 -25.74 12.52
C ARG A 495 11.50 -24.24 12.46
N ALA A 496 12.68 -23.66 12.33
CA ALA A 496 12.92 -22.22 12.46
C ALA A 496 11.99 -21.33 11.59
N PRO A 497 11.72 -21.62 10.31
CA PRO A 497 10.78 -20.81 9.50
C PRO A 497 9.35 -20.82 10.07
N TYR A 498 8.90 -21.95 10.60
CA TYR A 498 7.54 -22.11 11.17
C TYR A 498 7.41 -21.48 12.55
N GLU A 499 8.48 -21.47 13.34
CA GLU A 499 8.55 -20.71 14.60
C GLU A 499 8.49 -19.21 14.34
N ALA A 500 9.24 -18.72 13.36
CA ALA A 500 9.19 -17.33 12.95
C ALA A 500 7.80 -16.94 12.43
N LEU A 501 7.16 -17.80 11.64
CA LEU A 501 5.80 -17.56 11.14
C LEU A 501 4.76 -17.53 12.27
N ASP A 502 4.88 -18.38 13.30
CA ASP A 502 3.97 -18.37 14.46
C ASP A 502 4.05 -17.06 15.24
N LEU A 503 5.25 -16.49 15.42
CA LEU A 503 5.43 -15.17 16.04
C LEU A 503 4.80 -14.06 15.19
N LYS A 504 4.96 -14.11 13.86
CA LYS A 504 4.30 -13.18 12.94
C LYS A 504 2.78 -13.25 13.02
N LEU A 505 2.22 -14.47 13.02
CA LEU A 505 0.77 -14.65 13.16
C LEU A 505 0.26 -14.23 14.54
N HIS A 506 1.06 -14.38 15.58
CA HIS A 506 0.73 -13.84 16.91
C HIS A 506 0.67 -12.30 16.87
N ALA A 507 1.68 -11.64 16.30
CA ALA A 507 1.65 -10.19 16.12
C ALA A 507 0.42 -9.73 15.30
N ALA A 508 0.12 -10.39 14.19
CA ALA A 508 -1.04 -10.10 13.36
C ALA A 508 -2.37 -10.25 14.15
N GLN A 509 -2.47 -11.26 15.01
CA GLN A 509 -3.65 -11.46 15.86
C GLN A 509 -3.81 -10.33 16.88
N LEU A 510 -2.72 -9.87 17.51
CA LEU A 510 -2.75 -8.76 18.47
C LEU A 510 -3.14 -7.44 17.78
N LEU A 511 -2.63 -7.19 16.56
CA LEU A 511 -3.03 -6.04 15.74
C LEU A 511 -4.51 -6.10 15.35
N ALA A 512 -5.00 -7.28 14.96
CA ALA A 512 -6.40 -7.50 14.65
C ALA A 512 -7.30 -7.23 15.88
N THR A 513 -6.89 -7.69 17.05
CA THR A 513 -7.58 -7.44 18.31
C THR A 513 -7.66 -5.94 18.61
N ASN A 514 -6.55 -5.19 18.45
CA ASN A 514 -6.56 -3.74 18.64
C ASN A 514 -7.59 -3.05 17.73
N ALA A 515 -7.59 -3.35 16.42
CA ALA A 515 -8.53 -2.72 15.48
C ALA A 515 -10.00 -3.04 15.82
N ARG A 516 -10.30 -4.29 16.18
CA ARG A 516 -11.63 -4.68 16.67
C ARG A 516 -12.01 -3.90 17.91
N ASN A 517 -11.09 -3.81 18.88
CA ASN A 517 -11.32 -3.12 20.15
C ASN A 517 -11.54 -1.63 19.91
N ALA A 518 -10.75 -0.97 19.05
CA ALA A 518 -10.89 0.46 18.77
C ALA A 518 -12.28 0.81 18.23
N VAL A 519 -12.76 0.07 17.21
CA VAL A 519 -14.09 0.32 16.64
C VAL A 519 -15.21 0.00 17.64
N ASN A 520 -15.10 -1.11 18.37
CA ASN A 520 -16.09 -1.47 19.38
C ASN A 520 -16.13 -0.45 20.52
N TYR A 521 -14.96 0.00 20.99
CA TYR A 521 -14.83 1.00 22.04
C TYR A 521 -15.51 2.31 21.64
N GLN A 522 -15.17 2.87 20.48
CA GLN A 522 -15.76 4.12 20.02
C GLN A 522 -17.28 4.00 19.87
N ALA A 523 -17.78 2.91 19.28
CA ALA A 523 -19.22 2.72 19.10
C ALA A 523 -19.98 2.64 20.44
N VAL A 524 -19.41 1.96 21.46
CA VAL A 524 -20.02 1.89 22.80
C VAL A 524 -19.91 3.22 23.52
N LEU A 525 -18.77 3.92 23.39
CA LEU A 525 -18.58 5.25 23.96
C LEU A 525 -19.57 6.26 23.40
N ASP A 526 -19.74 6.33 22.08
CA ASP A 526 -20.70 7.19 21.42
C ASP A 526 -22.12 6.92 21.91
N TYR A 527 -22.46 5.64 22.05
CA TYR A 527 -23.76 5.23 22.54
C TYR A 527 -23.99 5.68 23.98
N LEU A 528 -23.02 5.48 24.88
CA LEU A 528 -23.10 5.92 26.28
C LEU A 528 -23.20 7.45 26.39
N LYS A 529 -22.40 8.18 25.62
CA LYS A 529 -22.41 9.66 25.61
C LYS A 529 -23.67 10.25 24.98
N SER A 530 -24.31 9.55 24.02
CA SER A 530 -25.52 10.03 23.35
C SER A 530 -26.82 9.82 24.14
N ARG A 531 -26.76 9.05 25.22
CA ARG A 531 -27.93 8.76 26.04
C ARG A 531 -28.28 9.93 26.96
N ASN A 532 -29.25 10.72 26.52
CA ASN A 532 -30.02 11.62 27.38
C ASN A 532 -31.08 10.80 28.13
N VAL A 533 -30.71 10.13 29.24
CA VAL A 533 -31.66 9.39 30.04
C VAL A 533 -32.19 10.33 31.15
N PRO A 534 -33.49 10.65 31.19
CA PRO A 534 -34.06 11.39 32.29
C PRO A 534 -33.82 10.64 33.63
N PRO A 535 -33.53 11.33 34.72
CA PRO A 535 -33.26 10.70 36.03
C PRO A 535 -34.41 9.84 36.56
N ASP A 536 -35.59 9.99 36.02
CA ASP A 536 -36.87 9.41 36.42
C ASP A 536 -37.48 8.44 35.41
N ALA A 537 -36.70 7.96 34.42
CA ALA A 537 -37.16 6.98 33.44
C ALA A 537 -37.52 5.63 34.09
N ASP A 538 -38.75 5.13 33.83
CA ASP A 538 -39.21 3.83 34.27
C ASP A 538 -39.38 2.88 33.05
N PRO A 539 -38.81 1.67 33.04
CA PRO A 539 -38.11 0.97 34.13
C PRO A 539 -36.69 1.52 34.37
N PRO A 540 -36.15 1.34 35.59
CA PRO A 540 -34.82 1.80 35.90
C PRO A 540 -33.85 1.20 34.88
N LEU A 541 -33.20 2.04 34.12
CA LEU A 541 -32.23 1.69 33.05
C LEU A 541 -30.94 1.04 33.63
N GLY A 542 -30.84 0.90 34.94
CA GLY A 542 -29.69 0.35 35.62
C GLY A 542 -29.21 -1.02 35.16
N THR A 543 -30.08 -1.82 34.55
CA THR A 543 -29.68 -3.14 34.02
C THR A 543 -29.04 -3.02 32.63
N LEU A 544 -29.49 -2.14 31.77
CA LEU A 544 -28.88 -1.88 30.47
C LEU A 544 -27.60 -1.04 30.61
N GLU A 545 -27.61 0.02 31.46
CA GLU A 545 -26.44 0.82 31.77
C GLU A 545 -25.33 -0.02 32.41
N SER A 546 -25.65 -0.93 33.31
CA SER A 546 -24.66 -1.81 33.92
C SER A 546 -24.02 -2.75 32.90
N TRP A 547 -24.74 -3.13 31.84
CA TRP A 547 -24.23 -4.01 30.81
C TRP A 547 -23.34 -3.26 29.80
N ASP A 548 -23.76 -2.10 29.34
CA ASP A 548 -22.97 -1.26 28.41
C ASP A 548 -21.70 -0.74 29.10
N ARG A 549 -21.79 -0.32 30.37
CA ARG A 549 -20.64 0.07 31.16
C ARG A 549 -19.66 -1.08 31.36
N ARG A 550 -20.16 -2.28 31.65
CA ARG A 550 -19.31 -3.46 31.74
C ARG A 550 -18.63 -3.75 30.44
N MET A 551 -19.33 -3.64 29.32
CA MET A 551 -18.79 -3.87 27.98
C MET A 551 -17.66 -2.91 27.65
N ILE A 552 -17.77 -1.60 27.90
CA ILE A 552 -16.69 -0.66 27.61
C ILE A 552 -15.46 -0.91 28.50
N LEU A 553 -15.68 -1.28 29.75
CA LEU A 553 -14.60 -1.65 30.68
C LEU A 553 -13.91 -2.95 30.25
N GLU A 554 -14.65 -3.95 29.80
CA GLU A 554 -14.10 -5.21 29.26
C GLU A 554 -13.26 -4.94 28.00
N ILE A 555 -13.75 -4.11 27.07
CA ILE A 555 -13.00 -3.73 25.87
C ILE A 555 -11.72 -2.97 26.24
N ALA A 556 -11.81 -2.02 27.16
CA ALA A 556 -10.65 -1.26 27.61
C ALA A 556 -9.61 -2.16 28.32
N ARG A 557 -10.06 -3.11 29.13
CA ARG A 557 -9.16 -4.08 29.78
C ARG A 557 -8.50 -5.01 28.78
N ASP A 558 -9.28 -5.61 27.86
CA ASP A 558 -8.77 -6.44 26.77
C ASP A 558 -7.72 -5.70 25.95
N GLU A 559 -7.92 -4.39 25.72
CA GLU A 559 -6.96 -3.58 24.99
C GLU A 559 -5.65 -3.32 25.76
N ILE A 560 -5.72 -3.11 27.08
CA ILE A 560 -4.51 -2.99 27.92
C ILE A 560 -3.70 -4.29 27.84
N ASP A 561 -4.36 -5.43 28.03
CA ASP A 561 -3.72 -6.75 28.03
C ASP A 561 -3.15 -7.08 26.64
N ASN A 562 -3.89 -6.77 25.57
CA ASN A 562 -3.47 -6.92 24.19
C ASN A 562 -2.24 -6.05 23.85
N THR A 563 -2.25 -4.80 24.31
CA THR A 563 -1.15 -3.85 24.11
C THR A 563 0.11 -4.31 24.86
N ALA A 564 -0.05 -4.82 26.09
CA ALA A 564 1.05 -5.37 26.87
C ALA A 564 1.68 -6.60 26.19
N ALA A 565 0.84 -7.53 25.71
CA ALA A 565 1.31 -8.71 24.97
C ALA A 565 2.07 -8.34 23.68
N LEU A 566 1.56 -7.36 22.92
CA LEU A 566 2.25 -6.87 21.73
C LEU A 566 3.60 -6.23 22.08
N ARG A 567 3.64 -5.40 23.13
CA ARG A 567 4.87 -4.77 23.60
C ARG A 567 5.93 -5.80 24.01
N GLU A 568 5.57 -6.82 24.78
CA GLU A 568 6.48 -7.90 25.17
C GLU A 568 7.02 -8.64 23.96
N LEU A 569 6.16 -8.96 23.00
CA LEU A 569 6.54 -9.61 21.75
C LEU A 569 7.54 -8.78 20.96
N LEU A 570 7.34 -7.47 20.84
CA LEU A 570 8.21 -6.56 20.10
C LEU A 570 9.54 -6.28 20.82
N LEU A 571 9.56 -6.27 22.14
CA LEU A 571 10.82 -6.17 22.88
C LEU A 571 11.71 -7.40 22.67
N ALA A 572 11.09 -8.58 22.54
CA ALA A 572 11.81 -9.81 22.23
C ALA A 572 12.19 -9.92 20.73
N ARG A 573 11.37 -9.38 19.83
CA ARG A 573 11.50 -9.50 18.38
C ARG A 573 11.10 -8.19 17.66
N PRO A 574 11.98 -7.18 17.68
CA PRO A 574 11.70 -5.88 17.05
C PRO A 574 11.56 -5.95 15.52
N ASP A 575 12.01 -7.04 14.91
CA ASP A 575 11.97 -7.29 13.47
C ASP A 575 10.61 -7.80 12.95
N LEU A 576 9.63 -8.06 13.81
CA LEU A 576 8.33 -8.62 13.41
C LEU A 576 7.46 -7.65 12.61
N LEU A 577 7.59 -6.36 12.86
CA LEU A 577 6.82 -5.33 12.17
C LEU A 577 7.68 -4.55 11.19
N ASP A 578 7.02 -4.02 10.18
CA ASP A 578 7.66 -3.09 9.25
C ASP A 578 7.86 -1.72 9.92
N HIS A 579 9.07 -1.46 10.34
CA HIS A 579 9.51 -0.17 10.87
C HIS A 579 10.02 0.69 9.72
N ALA A 580 9.11 1.22 8.91
CA ALA A 580 9.50 2.10 7.80
C ALA A 580 10.03 3.45 8.30
N ALA A 581 9.70 3.86 9.55
CA ALA A 581 10.24 5.06 10.17
C ALA A 581 11.60 4.78 10.82
N THR A 582 12.61 5.55 10.41
CA THR A 582 13.96 5.50 10.98
C THR A 582 14.24 6.68 11.92
N ARG A 583 13.35 7.67 11.96
CA ARG A 583 13.44 8.90 12.76
C ARG A 583 12.10 9.21 13.40
N ALA A 584 12.12 9.92 14.53
CA ALA A 584 10.91 10.33 15.24
C ALA A 584 9.99 11.20 14.37
N GLU A 585 10.54 11.99 13.46
CA GLU A 585 9.76 12.84 12.53
C GLU A 585 8.93 12.03 11.54
N GLU A 586 9.35 10.83 11.22
CA GLU A 586 8.62 9.91 10.33
C GLU A 586 7.48 9.20 11.04
N ASP A 587 7.47 9.18 12.37
CA ASP A 587 6.56 8.37 13.18
C ASP A 587 5.12 8.91 13.22
N ILE A 588 4.77 9.84 12.35
CA ILE A 588 3.39 10.34 12.20
C ILE A 588 2.50 9.29 11.52
N THR A 589 3.03 8.61 10.50
CA THR A 589 2.28 7.64 9.69
C THR A 589 2.92 6.26 9.65
N LEU A 590 4.15 6.15 10.15
CA LEU A 590 4.96 4.95 10.11
C LEU A 590 5.34 4.54 11.54
N LEU A 591 5.57 3.25 11.76
CA LEU A 591 6.04 2.77 13.05
C LEU A 591 7.53 3.11 13.19
N GLY A 592 7.88 3.77 14.29
CA GLY A 592 9.21 4.23 14.60
C GLY A 592 9.98 3.35 15.58
N PRO A 593 11.26 3.68 15.85
CA PRO A 593 12.12 2.91 16.73
C PRO A 593 11.68 2.92 18.20
N ASP A 594 10.88 3.90 18.62
CA ASP A 594 10.32 4.04 19.96
C ASP A 594 8.93 3.42 20.14
N PHE A 595 8.48 2.64 19.15
CA PHE A 595 7.12 2.07 19.12
C PHE A 595 6.76 1.28 20.41
N ALA A 596 7.69 0.47 20.94
CA ALA A 596 7.45 -0.25 22.20
C ALA A 596 7.30 0.69 23.42
N ALA A 597 7.96 1.84 23.42
CA ALA A 597 7.78 2.87 24.44
C ALA A 597 6.42 3.56 24.32
N GLN A 598 5.94 3.81 23.10
CA GLN A 598 4.60 4.35 22.87
C GLN A 598 3.50 3.39 23.33
N LEU A 599 3.67 2.08 23.15
CA LEU A 599 2.75 1.08 23.70
C LEU A 599 2.71 1.14 25.22
N GLN A 600 3.84 1.36 25.91
CA GLN A 600 3.86 1.55 27.35
C GLN A 600 3.12 2.84 27.75
N THR A 601 3.37 3.95 27.07
CA THR A 601 2.65 5.22 27.31
C THR A 601 1.13 5.04 27.17
N LYS A 602 0.68 4.28 26.17
CA LYS A 602 -0.75 3.95 26.02
C LYS A 602 -1.29 3.22 27.23
N ILE A 603 -0.59 2.18 27.71
CA ILE A 603 -0.99 1.40 28.88
C ILE A 603 -1.07 2.30 30.12
N ASP A 604 -0.06 3.12 30.35
CA ASP A 604 0.02 4.01 31.52
C ASP A 604 -1.14 5.01 31.51
N LEU A 605 -1.39 5.69 30.39
CA LEU A 605 -2.51 6.63 30.27
C LEU A 605 -3.87 5.96 30.46
N MET A 606 -4.08 4.75 29.94
CA MET A 606 -5.34 4.02 30.15
C MET A 606 -5.53 3.63 31.61
N ASN A 607 -4.47 3.28 32.32
CA ASN A 607 -4.52 2.99 33.75
C ASN A 607 -4.74 4.24 34.60
N ASP A 608 -4.04 5.34 34.31
CA ASP A 608 -4.16 6.61 35.05
C ASP A 608 -5.58 7.18 34.94
N HIS A 609 -6.21 7.02 33.78
CA HIS A 609 -7.57 7.49 33.51
C HIS A 609 -8.66 6.42 33.72
N TRP A 610 -8.32 5.28 34.33
CA TRP A 610 -9.31 4.21 34.54
C TRP A 610 -10.55 4.65 35.35
N LYS A 611 -10.36 5.52 36.35
CA LYS A 611 -11.47 6.05 37.13
C LYS A 611 -12.40 6.99 36.37
N ASP A 612 -11.97 7.50 35.22
CA ASP A 612 -12.81 8.38 34.42
C ASP A 612 -14.02 7.65 33.83
N TYR A 613 -13.96 6.32 33.69
CA TYR A 613 -15.11 5.51 33.31
C TYR A 613 -16.27 5.60 34.28
N ASP A 614 -16.03 5.94 35.55
CA ASP A 614 -17.09 6.15 36.55
C ASP A 614 -17.98 7.36 36.21
N LYS A 615 -17.43 8.34 35.45
CA LYS A 615 -18.15 9.54 35.05
C LYS A 615 -19.14 9.29 33.91
N LEU A 616 -19.02 8.19 33.16
CA LEU A 616 -19.94 7.88 32.04
C LEU A 616 -21.37 7.62 32.48
N THR A 617 -21.59 7.26 33.75
CA THR A 617 -22.91 6.97 34.33
C THR A 617 -23.51 8.13 35.12
N THR A 618 -22.74 9.23 35.30
CA THR A 618 -23.11 10.34 36.19
C THR A 618 -23.19 11.69 35.49
N VAL A 619 -23.07 11.75 34.15
CA VAL A 619 -23.14 13.04 33.44
C VAL A 619 -24.59 13.52 33.45
N PRO A 620 -24.94 14.57 34.21
CA PRO A 620 -26.22 15.23 34.03
C PRO A 620 -26.27 15.84 32.63
N ASN A 621 -27.44 15.78 32.01
CA ASN A 621 -27.70 16.49 30.77
C ASN A 621 -27.27 17.96 30.90
N PRO A 622 -26.56 18.54 29.92
CA PRO A 622 -26.30 19.99 29.90
C PRO A 622 -27.56 20.81 29.77
#